data_1c33086ca4abb3b0f4e10eb9dd21373a
#
_entry.id   1c33086ca4abb3b0f4e10eb9dd21373a
#
_cell.length_a   1.000
_cell.length_b   1.000
_cell.length_c   1.000
_cell.angle_alpha   90.00
_cell.angle_beta   90.00
_cell.angle_gamma   90.00
#
_symmetry.space_group_name_H-M   'P 1'
#
loop_
_entity.id
_entity.type
_entity.pdbx_description
1 polymer ?
#
loop_
_entity_poly.entity_id
_entity_poly.type
_entity_poly.pdbx_seq_one_letter_code
_entity_poly.pdbx_strand_id
1 'polypeptide(L)'
;MTLVFALDLAACSVISVDLTPRVRPLEEETVEGRGDAKIVIVELAGVLSDAESAPILSVGNPPARVPLLVRLREELMKASDDSKVRAIVLRINSPGGTVTASDIIYRELMLFREKARVPIIAALMDVAASGGYYAALAADSIVAHPTTITGSIGTIMLTVNAQGPMDKLGLAAITVKSGEHKDMGSPFRALTPEERQMFQSVIDDLHGQFVKLVAERRRLPRPTAARLADGRIYTAEQALQLKLIDAIGYLPDVLAQARKAAGVEEARIVVYKRPREYRATYYAKAETGGSAVEAALAPLATLGMSGPRFLYLWWP
;
A
#
# COMPACT_ATOMS: atom_id res chain seq x y z
N MET A 1 -67.32 35.21 25.03
CA MET A 1 -66.87 34.87 23.66
C MET A 1 -65.35 34.71 23.74
N THR A 2 -64.92 33.50 24.03
CA THR A 2 -63.49 33.17 24.31
C THR A 2 -62.90 32.54 23.04
N LEU A 3 -62.00 33.23 22.41
CA LEU A 3 -61.27 32.74 21.22
C LEU A 3 -60.17 31.82 21.69
N VAL A 4 -60.26 30.53 21.39
CA VAL A 4 -59.17 29.57 21.59
C VAL A 4 -58.35 29.55 20.32
N PHE A 5 -57.12 30.01 20.41
CA PHE A 5 -56.10 29.81 19.38
C PHE A 5 -55.49 28.39 19.56
N ALA A 6 -55.80 27.51 18.65
CA ALA A 6 -55.08 26.24 18.50
C ALA A 6 -53.75 26.53 17.82
N LEU A 7 -52.66 26.41 18.54
CA LEU A 7 -51.33 26.34 17.94
C LEU A 7 -51.12 24.93 17.39
N ASP A 8 -51.16 24.78 16.07
CA ASP A 8 -50.65 23.60 15.38
C ASP A 8 -49.14 23.52 15.60
N LEU A 9 -48.71 22.60 16.46
CA LEU A 9 -47.33 22.17 16.57
C LEU A 9 -46.97 21.34 15.32
N ALA A 10 -46.51 22.03 14.27
CA ALA A 10 -45.85 21.37 13.17
C ALA A 10 -44.67 20.52 13.72
N ALA A 11 -44.72 19.21 13.48
CA ALA A 11 -43.69 18.28 13.85
C ALA A 11 -42.36 18.73 13.29
N CYS A 12 -41.50 19.32 14.13
CA CYS A 12 -40.09 19.50 13.81
C CYS A 12 -39.47 18.09 13.67
N SER A 13 -39.30 17.64 12.46
CA SER A 13 -38.40 16.52 12.20
C SER A 13 -37.00 16.96 12.64
N VAL A 14 -36.55 16.48 13.79
CA VAL A 14 -35.20 16.69 14.26
C VAL A 14 -34.29 15.96 13.31
N ILE A 15 -33.68 16.68 12.36
CA ILE A 15 -32.59 16.13 11.54
C ILE A 15 -31.42 15.96 12.49
N SER A 16 -31.22 14.77 13.05
CA SER A 16 -30.00 14.46 13.78
C SER A 16 -28.89 14.27 12.76
N VAL A 17 -28.05 15.27 12.61
CA VAL A 17 -26.81 15.17 11.83
C VAL A 17 -25.81 14.47 12.74
N ASP A 18 -25.61 13.16 12.52
CA ASP A 18 -24.54 12.42 13.18
C ASP A 18 -23.20 12.86 12.55
N LEU A 19 -22.50 13.72 13.26
CA LEU A 19 -21.19 14.27 12.84
C LEU A 19 -20.03 13.32 13.15
N THR A 20 -20.28 12.16 13.77
CA THR A 20 -19.25 11.16 13.98
C THR A 20 -18.92 10.47 12.66
N PRO A 21 -17.65 10.45 12.22
CA PRO A 21 -17.26 9.74 11.01
C PRO A 21 -17.44 8.24 11.24
N ARG A 22 -18.52 7.67 10.72
CA ARG A 22 -18.77 6.21 10.76
C ARG A 22 -18.12 5.58 9.55
N VAL A 23 -17.15 4.69 9.78
CA VAL A 23 -16.66 3.77 8.76
C VAL A 23 -17.80 2.85 8.35
N ARG A 24 -18.25 2.96 7.10
CA ARG A 24 -19.34 2.12 6.57
C ARG A 24 -18.79 0.79 6.05
N PRO A 25 -19.57 -0.31 6.10
CA PRO A 25 -19.16 -1.58 5.53
C PRO A 25 -18.84 -1.47 4.04
N LEU A 26 -17.99 -2.39 3.54
CA LEU A 26 -17.68 -2.51 2.12
C LEU A 26 -18.90 -3.04 1.35
N GLU A 27 -19.27 -2.32 0.29
CA GLU A 27 -20.26 -2.74 -0.71
C GLU A 27 -19.55 -3.30 -1.94
N GLU A 28 -20.18 -4.23 -2.63
CA GLU A 28 -19.72 -4.78 -3.89
C GLU A 28 -20.29 -3.97 -5.05
N GLU A 29 -19.44 -3.60 -6.00
CA GLU A 29 -19.87 -3.01 -7.26
C GLU A 29 -19.32 -3.82 -8.44
N THR A 30 -20.19 -4.18 -9.36
CA THR A 30 -19.79 -4.77 -10.63
C THR A 30 -19.42 -3.66 -11.61
N VAL A 31 -18.16 -3.65 -12.05
CA VAL A 31 -17.63 -2.63 -12.96
C VAL A 31 -17.61 -3.09 -14.41
N GLU A 32 -17.64 -4.40 -14.64
CA GLU A 32 -17.64 -5.00 -15.98
C GLU A 32 -18.08 -6.47 -15.94
N GLY A 33 -18.44 -7.02 -17.08
CA GLY A 33 -18.70 -8.44 -17.27
C GLY A 33 -20.06 -8.91 -16.76
N ARG A 34 -20.31 -10.20 -16.90
CA ARG A 34 -21.57 -10.88 -16.54
C ARG A 34 -21.28 -12.30 -16.04
N GLY A 35 -22.32 -12.98 -15.55
CA GLY A 35 -22.20 -14.34 -15.03
C GLY A 35 -22.18 -14.38 -13.51
N ASP A 36 -22.11 -15.60 -12.95
CA ASP A 36 -22.11 -15.82 -11.52
C ASP A 36 -20.73 -15.75 -10.88
N ALA A 37 -19.70 -16.16 -11.60
CA ALA A 37 -18.32 -16.07 -11.16
C ALA A 37 -17.88 -14.61 -10.99
N LYS A 38 -17.02 -14.37 -10.01
CA LYS A 38 -16.49 -13.04 -9.70
C LYS A 38 -14.97 -13.04 -9.74
N ILE A 39 -14.41 -11.98 -10.34
CA ILE A 39 -13.01 -11.61 -10.21
C ILE A 39 -12.96 -10.30 -9.44
N VAL A 40 -12.32 -10.32 -8.27
CA VAL A 40 -12.24 -9.14 -7.41
C VAL A 40 -10.95 -8.38 -7.71
N ILE A 41 -11.07 -7.07 -7.96
CA ILE A 41 -9.89 -6.19 -8.03
C ILE A 41 -9.63 -5.65 -6.63
N VAL A 42 -8.46 -5.97 -6.10
CA VAL A 42 -7.91 -5.41 -4.86
C VAL A 42 -6.80 -4.43 -5.21
N GLU A 43 -6.83 -3.24 -4.63
CA GLU A 43 -5.89 -2.18 -4.98
C GLU A 43 -4.87 -1.90 -3.90
N LEU A 44 -3.58 -1.88 -4.30
CA LEU A 44 -2.47 -1.38 -3.51
C LEU A 44 -1.90 -0.14 -4.20
N ALA A 45 -2.21 1.05 -3.68
CA ALA A 45 -1.78 2.32 -4.27
C ALA A 45 -1.13 3.23 -3.22
N GLY A 46 -0.18 4.06 -3.68
CA GLY A 46 0.56 5.00 -2.84
C GLY A 46 1.59 4.32 -1.94
N VAL A 47 2.03 5.03 -0.91
CA VAL A 47 3.04 4.53 0.04
C VAL A 47 2.42 3.49 0.96
N LEU A 48 3.06 2.32 1.05
CA LEU A 48 2.60 1.22 1.92
C LEU A 48 3.00 1.52 3.38
N SER A 49 2.03 1.86 4.19
CA SER A 49 2.23 2.21 5.60
C SER A 49 1.04 1.74 6.44
N ASP A 50 1.31 1.43 7.69
CA ASP A 50 0.32 1.19 8.74
C ASP A 50 -0.12 2.47 9.45
N ALA A 51 0.61 3.57 9.23
CA ALA A 51 0.28 4.86 9.83
C ALA A 51 -0.97 5.46 9.18
N GLU A 52 -1.85 6.01 10.00
CA GLU A 52 -2.92 6.88 9.53
C GLU A 52 -2.30 8.14 8.92
N SER A 53 -2.55 8.38 7.65
CA SER A 53 -2.17 9.64 7.01
C SER A 53 -3.11 10.73 7.53
N ALA A 54 -2.73 11.41 8.61
CA ALA A 54 -3.41 12.62 9.01
C ALA A 54 -3.20 13.69 7.93
N PRO A 55 -4.24 14.34 7.40
CA PRO A 55 -4.06 15.44 6.47
C PRO A 55 -3.34 16.59 7.19
N ILE A 56 -2.26 17.09 6.59
CA ILE A 56 -1.45 18.20 7.14
C ILE A 56 -2.29 19.49 7.23
N LEU A 57 -3.30 19.62 6.38
CA LEU A 57 -4.27 20.71 6.39
C LEU A 57 -5.63 20.15 5.95
N SER A 58 -6.57 20.03 6.86
CA SER A 58 -7.96 19.75 6.53
C SER A 58 -8.83 20.93 6.91
N VAL A 59 -9.45 21.56 5.92
CA VAL A 59 -10.55 22.50 6.13
C VAL A 59 -11.84 21.70 6.08
N GLY A 60 -12.54 21.58 7.20
CA GLY A 60 -13.75 20.76 7.33
C GLY A 60 -13.51 19.43 8.06
N ASN A 61 -14.53 18.58 8.07
CA ASN A 61 -14.46 17.24 8.67
C ASN A 61 -14.22 16.19 7.57
N PRO A 62 -12.96 15.82 7.29
CA PRO A 62 -12.67 14.83 6.24
C PRO A 62 -13.31 13.49 6.62
N PRO A 63 -13.77 12.70 5.64
CA PRO A 63 -14.28 11.37 5.91
C PRO A 63 -13.19 10.54 6.61
N ALA A 64 -13.59 9.70 7.57
CA ALA A 64 -12.66 8.81 8.25
C ALA A 64 -11.97 7.91 7.23
N ARG A 65 -10.64 8.05 7.12
CA ARG A 65 -9.82 7.22 6.22
C ARG A 65 -9.52 5.90 6.90
N VAL A 66 -9.79 4.82 6.22
CA VAL A 66 -9.44 3.50 6.70
C VAL A 66 -7.98 3.21 6.33
N PRO A 67 -7.11 2.87 7.30
CA PRO A 67 -5.73 2.49 7.02
C PRO A 67 -5.63 1.40 5.96
N LEU A 68 -4.57 1.44 5.13
CA LEU A 68 -4.39 0.52 4.02
C LEU A 68 -4.48 -0.96 4.44
N LEU A 69 -3.81 -1.32 5.54
CA LEU A 69 -3.79 -2.70 6.02
C LEU A 69 -5.17 -3.19 6.49
N VAL A 70 -5.93 -2.31 7.15
CA VAL A 70 -7.30 -2.61 7.59
C VAL A 70 -8.19 -2.83 6.36
N ARG A 71 -8.14 -1.93 5.38
CA ARG A 71 -8.92 -2.04 4.14
C ARG A 71 -8.58 -3.32 3.38
N LEU A 72 -7.29 -3.61 3.18
CA LEU A 72 -6.85 -4.82 2.51
C LEU A 72 -7.41 -6.08 3.19
N ARG A 73 -7.28 -6.16 4.52
CA ARG A 73 -7.78 -7.30 5.27
C ARG A 73 -9.29 -7.45 5.14
N GLU A 74 -10.06 -6.36 5.23
CA GLU A 74 -11.52 -6.40 5.05
C GLU A 74 -11.91 -6.86 3.64
N GLU A 75 -11.22 -6.36 2.59
CA GLU A 75 -11.46 -6.77 1.20
C GLU A 75 -11.15 -8.26 1.00
N LEU A 76 -10.04 -8.76 1.53
CA LEU A 76 -9.66 -10.18 1.45
C LEU A 76 -10.60 -11.07 2.26
N MET A 77 -11.05 -10.65 3.45
CA MET A 77 -12.04 -11.39 4.23
C MET A 77 -13.36 -11.50 3.46
N LYS A 78 -13.89 -10.38 2.96
CA LYS A 78 -15.12 -10.36 2.15
C LYS A 78 -15.02 -11.25 0.91
N ALA A 79 -13.87 -11.21 0.21
CA ALA A 79 -13.60 -12.07 -0.94
C ALA A 79 -13.52 -13.55 -0.55
N SER A 80 -12.91 -13.87 0.60
CA SER A 80 -12.78 -15.25 1.10
C SER A 80 -14.10 -15.88 1.53
N ASP A 81 -15.05 -15.06 1.97
CA ASP A 81 -16.36 -15.53 2.45
C ASP A 81 -17.39 -15.67 1.31
N ASP A 82 -17.04 -15.24 0.09
CA ASP A 82 -17.90 -15.36 -1.09
C ASP A 82 -17.41 -16.49 -2.03
N SER A 83 -18.13 -17.60 -2.03
CA SER A 83 -17.84 -18.77 -2.87
C SER A 83 -17.89 -18.50 -4.39
N LYS A 84 -18.48 -17.39 -4.83
CA LYS A 84 -18.51 -16.95 -6.23
C LYS A 84 -17.21 -16.28 -6.66
N VAL A 85 -16.37 -15.86 -5.73
CA VAL A 85 -15.05 -15.31 -6.04
C VAL A 85 -14.14 -16.44 -6.56
N ARG A 86 -13.64 -16.28 -7.77
CA ARG A 86 -12.87 -17.29 -8.47
C ARG A 86 -11.42 -16.85 -8.76
N ALA A 87 -11.12 -15.57 -8.67
CA ALA A 87 -9.77 -15.01 -8.76
C ALA A 87 -9.71 -13.63 -8.09
N ILE A 88 -8.49 -13.23 -7.73
CA ILE A 88 -8.14 -11.86 -7.35
C ILE A 88 -7.22 -11.27 -8.43
N VAL A 89 -7.48 -10.04 -8.82
CA VAL A 89 -6.52 -9.19 -9.54
C VAL A 89 -5.99 -8.16 -8.53
N LEU A 90 -4.73 -8.32 -8.16
CA LEU A 90 -4.03 -7.39 -7.28
C LEU A 90 -3.44 -6.26 -8.12
N ARG A 91 -4.11 -5.11 -8.17
CA ARG A 91 -3.67 -3.93 -8.91
C ARG A 91 -2.72 -3.10 -8.06
N ILE A 92 -1.46 -3.01 -8.49
CA ILE A 92 -0.40 -2.36 -7.72
C ILE A 92 0.08 -1.09 -8.43
N ASN A 93 0.00 0.04 -7.74
CA ASN A 93 0.57 1.31 -8.16
C ASN A 93 1.25 1.99 -6.95
N SER A 94 2.42 1.49 -6.57
CA SER A 94 3.09 1.84 -5.33
C SER A 94 4.61 1.88 -5.47
N PRO A 95 5.28 2.92 -4.96
CA PRO A 95 6.74 2.96 -4.86
C PRO A 95 7.29 2.09 -3.71
N GLY A 96 6.42 1.42 -2.95
CA GLY A 96 6.77 0.71 -1.73
C GLY A 96 6.35 1.46 -0.46
N GLY A 97 7.05 1.21 0.64
CA GLY A 97 6.73 1.81 1.94
C GLY A 97 7.55 1.25 3.08
N THR A 98 6.96 1.13 4.28
CA THR A 98 7.68 0.52 5.40
C THR A 98 7.90 -0.97 5.17
N VAL A 99 9.02 -1.50 5.66
CA VAL A 99 9.33 -2.94 5.58
C VAL A 99 8.19 -3.75 6.17
N THR A 100 7.75 -3.39 7.38
CA THR A 100 6.69 -4.10 8.11
C THR A 100 5.37 -4.10 7.37
N ALA A 101 4.91 -2.95 6.83
CA ALA A 101 3.66 -2.91 6.07
C ALA A 101 3.72 -3.77 4.80
N SER A 102 4.87 -3.75 4.10
CA SER A 102 5.08 -4.57 2.90
C SER A 102 5.01 -6.07 3.21
N ASP A 103 5.62 -6.49 4.33
CA ASP A 103 5.60 -7.88 4.78
C ASP A 103 4.21 -8.32 5.27
N ILE A 104 3.50 -7.47 6.02
CA ILE A 104 2.12 -7.75 6.43
C ILE A 104 1.21 -7.93 5.21
N ILE A 105 1.31 -7.05 4.19
CA ILE A 105 0.54 -7.16 2.95
C ILE A 105 0.83 -8.51 2.27
N TYR A 106 2.10 -8.85 2.09
CA TYR A 106 2.50 -10.14 1.52
C TYR A 106 1.90 -11.31 2.31
N ARG A 107 1.99 -11.27 3.64
CA ARG A 107 1.47 -12.33 4.52
C ARG A 107 -0.05 -12.45 4.45
N GLU A 108 -0.80 -11.34 4.45
CA GLU A 108 -2.27 -11.36 4.31
C GLU A 108 -2.70 -11.98 2.98
N LEU A 109 -2.01 -11.65 1.87
CA LEU A 109 -2.27 -12.24 0.56
C LEU A 109 -1.98 -13.75 0.54
N MET A 110 -0.89 -14.19 1.19
CA MET A 110 -0.56 -15.61 1.30
C MET A 110 -1.59 -16.37 2.14
N LEU A 111 -2.04 -15.81 3.27
CA LEU A 111 -3.09 -16.42 4.10
C LEU A 111 -4.43 -16.52 3.35
N PHE A 112 -4.79 -15.48 2.60
CA PHE A 112 -5.96 -15.52 1.73
C PHE A 112 -5.85 -16.65 0.70
N ARG A 113 -4.72 -16.76 0.05
CA ARG A 113 -4.44 -17.78 -0.97
C ARG A 113 -4.54 -19.21 -0.41
N GLU A 114 -4.01 -19.43 0.80
CA GLU A 114 -4.11 -20.70 1.51
C GLU A 114 -5.56 -21.06 1.85
N LYS A 115 -6.35 -20.08 2.31
CA LYS A 115 -7.76 -20.26 2.74
C LYS A 115 -8.71 -20.39 1.55
N ALA A 116 -8.69 -19.43 0.64
CA ALA A 116 -9.66 -19.34 -0.45
C ALA A 116 -9.32 -20.27 -1.64
N ARG A 117 -8.05 -20.60 -1.82
CA ARG A 117 -7.54 -21.45 -2.92
C ARG A 117 -7.93 -20.92 -4.31
N VAL A 118 -8.00 -19.61 -4.46
CA VAL A 118 -8.21 -18.96 -5.73
C VAL A 118 -6.94 -18.28 -6.20
N PRO A 119 -6.70 -18.19 -7.53
CA PRO A 119 -5.50 -17.55 -8.07
C PRO A 119 -5.49 -16.04 -7.79
N ILE A 120 -4.29 -15.52 -7.55
CA ILE A 120 -3.99 -14.10 -7.47
C ILE A 120 -3.12 -13.72 -8.65
N ILE A 121 -3.56 -12.77 -9.47
CA ILE A 121 -2.78 -12.21 -10.57
C ILE A 121 -2.42 -10.77 -10.22
N ALA A 122 -1.14 -10.46 -10.12
CA ALA A 122 -0.69 -9.09 -9.90
C ALA A 122 -0.65 -8.32 -11.22
N ALA A 123 -1.29 -7.15 -11.24
CA ALA A 123 -1.24 -6.17 -12.31
C ALA A 123 -0.39 -4.98 -11.86
N LEU A 124 0.83 -4.88 -12.35
CA LEU A 124 1.71 -3.77 -12.06
C LEU A 124 1.35 -2.60 -12.98
N MET A 125 1.03 -1.45 -12.38
CA MET A 125 0.59 -0.26 -13.11
C MET A 125 1.79 0.66 -13.42
N ASP A 126 1.69 1.94 -13.15
CA ASP A 126 2.73 2.93 -13.42
C ASP A 126 4.03 2.58 -12.66
N VAL A 127 3.93 2.44 -11.35
CA VAL A 127 5.03 2.04 -10.47
C VAL A 127 4.61 0.85 -9.61
N ALA A 128 5.43 -0.18 -9.57
CA ALA A 128 5.31 -1.28 -8.60
C ALA A 128 6.72 -1.68 -8.15
N ALA A 129 7.31 -0.86 -7.31
CA ALA A 129 8.72 -0.95 -6.92
C ALA A 129 8.88 -1.25 -5.43
N SER A 130 10.01 -1.82 -5.06
CA SER A 130 10.41 -2.07 -3.68
C SER A 130 9.32 -2.81 -2.89
N GLY A 131 8.71 -2.25 -1.85
CA GLY A 131 7.59 -2.86 -1.12
C GLY A 131 6.39 -3.22 -2.00
N GLY A 132 6.13 -2.46 -3.08
CA GLY A 132 5.10 -2.78 -4.08
C GLY A 132 5.43 -4.08 -4.84
N TYR A 133 6.69 -4.26 -5.23
CA TYR A 133 7.15 -5.51 -5.84
C TYR A 133 7.18 -6.65 -4.82
N TYR A 134 7.55 -6.37 -3.55
CA TYR A 134 7.48 -7.34 -2.45
C TYR A 134 6.06 -7.93 -2.32
N ALA A 135 5.05 -7.07 -2.31
CA ALA A 135 3.64 -7.50 -2.27
C ALA A 135 3.24 -8.32 -3.50
N ALA A 136 3.72 -7.94 -4.71
CA ALA A 136 3.45 -8.66 -5.95
C ALA A 136 3.96 -10.11 -5.92
N LEU A 137 5.01 -10.39 -5.15
CA LEU A 137 5.56 -11.75 -5.00
C LEU A 137 4.58 -12.74 -4.35
N ALA A 138 3.48 -12.28 -3.72
CA ALA A 138 2.42 -13.16 -3.23
C ALA A 138 1.57 -13.77 -4.35
N ALA A 139 1.56 -13.15 -5.53
CA ALA A 139 0.74 -13.59 -6.66
C ALA A 139 1.25 -14.89 -7.31
N ASP A 140 0.35 -15.56 -8.03
CA ASP A 140 0.66 -16.73 -8.87
C ASP A 140 1.27 -16.32 -10.20
N SER A 141 0.91 -15.13 -10.69
CA SER A 141 1.49 -14.52 -11.89
C SER A 141 1.57 -13.01 -11.73
N ILE A 142 2.65 -12.42 -12.24
CA ILE A 142 2.92 -10.98 -12.20
C ILE A 142 2.95 -10.47 -13.64
N VAL A 143 2.02 -9.59 -13.98
CA VAL A 143 1.91 -8.94 -15.29
C VAL A 143 2.17 -7.45 -15.12
N ALA A 144 3.09 -6.90 -15.89
CA ALA A 144 3.40 -5.48 -15.88
C ALA A 144 2.79 -4.77 -17.09
N HIS A 145 2.25 -3.56 -16.88
CA HIS A 145 1.92 -2.68 -18.00
C HIS A 145 3.20 -2.36 -18.79
N PRO A 146 3.16 -2.17 -20.13
CA PRO A 146 4.36 -1.93 -20.94
C PRO A 146 5.27 -0.81 -20.45
N THR A 147 4.71 0.19 -19.77
CA THR A 147 5.45 1.35 -19.24
C THR A 147 5.76 1.27 -17.74
N THR A 148 5.46 0.14 -17.10
CA THR A 148 5.72 -0.04 -15.67
C THR A 148 7.19 0.13 -15.32
N ILE A 149 7.43 0.82 -14.21
CA ILE A 149 8.71 0.80 -13.49
C ILE A 149 8.57 -0.11 -12.26
N THR A 150 9.47 -1.09 -12.16
CA THR A 150 9.47 -2.08 -11.08
C THR A 150 10.88 -2.33 -10.54
N GLY A 151 11.07 -3.34 -9.69
CA GLY A 151 12.36 -3.63 -9.07
C GLY A 151 12.56 -2.81 -7.80
N SER A 152 13.65 -2.02 -7.72
CA SER A 152 14.09 -1.35 -6.49
C SER A 152 14.10 -2.33 -5.30
N ILE A 153 14.66 -3.54 -5.54
CA ILE A 153 14.76 -4.59 -4.54
C ILE A 153 15.90 -4.22 -3.61
N GLY A 154 15.55 -3.68 -2.46
CA GLY A 154 16.51 -3.15 -1.50
C GLY A 154 15.85 -2.52 -0.29
N THR A 155 16.67 -2.19 0.70
CA THR A 155 16.26 -1.54 1.95
C THR A 155 17.02 -0.24 2.11
N ILE A 156 16.35 0.83 2.47
CA ILE A 156 16.97 2.09 2.84
C ILE A 156 16.56 2.50 4.25
N MET A 157 17.45 3.20 4.93
CA MET A 157 17.11 3.99 6.10
C MET A 157 17.38 5.45 5.79
N LEU A 158 16.39 6.27 6.03
CA LEU A 158 16.49 7.70 5.83
C LEU A 158 16.43 8.41 7.18
N THR A 159 17.38 9.31 7.41
CA THR A 159 17.41 10.20 8.58
C THR A 159 17.85 11.59 8.13
N VAL A 160 17.36 12.61 8.81
CA VAL A 160 17.71 14.00 8.55
C VAL A 160 18.62 14.48 9.67
N ASN A 161 19.68 15.20 9.32
CA ASN A 161 20.53 15.88 10.31
C ASN A 161 20.19 17.38 10.33
N ALA A 162 19.64 17.85 11.43
CA ALA A 162 19.26 19.23 11.68
C ALA A 162 20.27 19.99 12.56
N GLN A 163 21.38 19.37 12.92
CA GLN A 163 22.39 19.97 13.81
C GLN A 163 22.88 21.34 13.28
N GLY A 164 23.30 21.40 12.00
CA GLY A 164 23.82 22.65 11.45
C GLY A 164 22.83 23.83 11.43
N PRO A 165 21.55 23.66 11.03
CA PRO A 165 20.53 24.66 11.21
C PRO A 165 20.32 25.09 12.68
N MET A 166 20.33 24.14 13.62
CA MET A 166 20.17 24.45 15.05
C MET A 166 21.34 25.29 15.58
N ASP A 167 22.56 24.92 15.22
CA ASP A 167 23.78 25.68 15.62
C ASP A 167 23.69 27.14 15.16
N LYS A 168 23.19 27.38 13.92
CA LYS A 168 23.01 28.73 13.37
C LYS A 168 21.95 29.54 14.09
N LEU A 169 20.98 28.87 14.70
CA LEU A 169 19.89 29.51 15.49
C LEU A 169 20.23 29.63 16.98
N GLY A 170 21.41 29.19 17.40
CA GLY A 170 21.79 29.14 18.81
C GLY A 170 20.98 28.16 19.65
N LEU A 171 20.43 27.11 19.02
CA LEU A 171 19.64 26.07 19.69
C LEU A 171 20.52 24.85 19.97
N ALA A 172 20.44 24.31 21.18
CA ALA A 172 21.13 23.09 21.57
C ALA A 172 20.11 22.03 22.01
N ALA A 173 20.23 20.81 21.44
CA ALA A 173 19.48 19.66 21.93
C ALA A 173 20.24 19.02 23.09
N ILE A 174 19.63 18.95 24.27
CA ILE A 174 20.20 18.32 25.45
C ILE A 174 19.52 16.98 25.66
N THR A 175 20.25 15.89 25.42
CA THR A 175 19.74 14.53 25.59
C THR A 175 20.25 13.92 26.88
N VAL A 176 19.34 13.54 27.77
CA VAL A 176 19.64 12.68 28.93
C VAL A 176 19.19 11.27 28.59
N LYS A 177 20.08 10.29 28.63
CA LYS A 177 19.82 8.94 28.12
C LYS A 177 20.32 7.86 29.09
N SER A 178 19.61 6.73 29.13
CA SER A 178 19.94 5.58 29.98
C SER A 178 21.04 4.68 29.39
N GLY A 179 21.42 4.87 28.15
CA GLY A 179 22.44 4.08 27.46
C GLY A 179 23.02 4.84 26.27
N GLU A 180 24.24 4.48 25.88
CA GLU A 180 25.03 5.19 24.88
C GLU A 180 24.31 5.33 23.53
N HIS A 181 23.68 4.25 23.05
CA HIS A 181 23.03 4.21 21.75
C HIS A 181 21.54 4.59 21.78
N LYS A 182 20.99 5.08 22.92
CA LYS A 182 19.55 5.33 23.03
C LYS A 182 19.04 6.47 22.15
N ASP A 183 19.92 7.39 21.75
CA ASP A 183 19.65 8.49 20.83
C ASP A 183 20.26 8.27 19.43
N MET A 184 20.59 7.01 19.10
CA MET A 184 21.09 6.63 17.79
C MET A 184 20.09 7.03 16.67
N GLY A 185 20.58 7.70 15.64
CA GLY A 185 19.73 8.24 14.56
C GLY A 185 18.98 9.51 14.93
N SER A 186 19.30 10.17 16.06
CA SER A 186 18.76 11.48 16.40
C SER A 186 19.02 12.50 15.29
N PRO A 187 18.03 13.31 14.88
CA PRO A 187 18.22 14.36 13.88
C PRO A 187 19.05 15.54 14.40
N PHE A 188 19.33 15.58 15.71
CA PHE A 188 19.95 16.74 16.36
C PHE A 188 21.47 16.62 16.53
N ARG A 189 22.07 15.54 16.08
CA ARG A 189 23.52 15.33 16.06
C ARG A 189 23.95 14.47 14.88
N ALA A 190 25.23 14.54 14.55
CA ALA A 190 25.79 13.67 13.52
C ALA A 190 25.74 12.18 13.95
N LEU A 191 25.52 11.32 12.97
CA LEU A 191 25.60 9.87 13.12
C LEU A 191 27.07 9.47 13.23
N THR A 192 27.42 8.68 14.25
CA THR A 192 28.78 8.16 14.40
C THR A 192 29.07 7.02 13.41
N PRO A 193 30.36 6.73 13.11
CA PRO A 193 30.71 5.59 12.27
C PRO A 193 30.23 4.25 12.84
N GLU A 194 30.24 4.08 14.15
CA GLU A 194 29.77 2.88 14.85
C GLU A 194 28.24 2.73 14.70
N GLU A 195 27.49 3.79 14.95
CA GLU A 195 26.03 3.79 14.76
C GLU A 195 25.65 3.49 13.29
N ARG A 196 26.44 4.01 12.34
CA ARG A 196 26.28 3.69 10.91
C ARG A 196 26.44 2.20 10.65
N GLN A 197 27.43 1.55 11.25
CA GLN A 197 27.64 0.10 11.12
C GLN A 197 26.49 -0.70 11.75
N MET A 198 25.98 -0.26 12.90
CA MET A 198 24.82 -0.89 13.54
C MET A 198 23.57 -0.80 12.64
N PHE A 199 23.28 0.37 12.06
CA PHE A 199 22.18 0.51 11.11
C PHE A 199 22.41 -0.29 9.83
N GLN A 200 23.66 -0.35 9.32
CA GLN A 200 23.99 -1.13 8.14
C GLN A 200 23.70 -2.62 8.37
N SER A 201 24.03 -3.18 9.53
CA SER A 201 23.74 -4.57 9.83
C SER A 201 22.23 -4.87 9.81
N VAL A 202 21.40 -3.96 10.32
CA VAL A 202 19.93 -4.09 10.24
C VAL A 202 19.44 -4.02 8.79
N ILE A 203 19.99 -3.11 8.00
CA ILE A 203 19.67 -2.99 6.56
C ILE A 203 20.02 -4.28 5.84
N ASP A 204 21.20 -4.84 6.09
CA ASP A 204 21.68 -6.06 5.44
C ASP A 204 20.78 -7.26 5.76
N ASP A 205 20.33 -7.39 7.01
CA ASP A 205 19.38 -8.43 7.42
C ASP A 205 18.03 -8.29 6.72
N LEU A 206 17.45 -7.10 6.72
CA LEU A 206 16.17 -6.83 6.05
C LEU A 206 16.29 -7.01 4.52
N HIS A 207 17.38 -6.57 3.91
CA HIS A 207 17.67 -6.80 2.51
C HIS A 207 17.83 -8.29 2.19
N GLY A 208 18.54 -9.03 3.05
CA GLY A 208 18.70 -10.47 2.93
C GLY A 208 17.37 -11.24 2.91
N GLN A 209 16.37 -10.77 3.69
CA GLN A 209 15.02 -11.32 3.69
C GLN A 209 14.32 -11.07 2.34
N PHE A 210 14.42 -9.86 1.78
CA PHE A 210 13.85 -9.54 0.48
C PHE A 210 14.48 -10.38 -0.64
N VAL A 211 15.83 -10.47 -0.68
CA VAL A 211 16.56 -11.31 -1.65
C VAL A 211 16.11 -12.77 -1.56
N LYS A 212 15.96 -13.31 -0.35
CA LYS A 212 15.48 -14.68 -0.12
C LYS A 212 14.09 -14.86 -0.73
N LEU A 213 13.17 -13.94 -0.43
CA LEU A 213 11.80 -13.99 -0.95
C LEU A 213 11.76 -13.95 -2.48
N VAL A 214 12.55 -13.06 -3.11
CA VAL A 214 12.66 -12.98 -4.57
C VAL A 214 13.19 -14.32 -5.13
N ALA A 215 14.26 -14.87 -4.56
CA ALA A 215 14.82 -16.13 -5.00
C ALA A 215 13.78 -17.26 -4.96
N GLU A 216 13.04 -17.38 -3.87
CA GLU A 216 12.01 -18.40 -3.67
C GLU A 216 10.82 -18.21 -4.63
N ARG A 217 10.26 -17.02 -4.66
CA ARG A 217 9.03 -16.75 -5.41
C ARG A 217 9.26 -16.69 -6.92
N ARG A 218 10.43 -16.23 -7.37
CA ARG A 218 10.82 -16.19 -8.80
C ARG A 218 11.60 -17.43 -9.25
N ARG A 219 11.84 -18.38 -8.33
CA ARG A 219 12.61 -19.62 -8.61
C ARG A 219 13.98 -19.33 -9.21
N LEU A 220 14.63 -18.28 -8.69
CA LEU A 220 15.97 -17.87 -9.12
C LEU A 220 17.02 -18.41 -8.14
N PRO A 221 18.22 -18.79 -8.63
CA PRO A 221 19.35 -19.04 -7.74
C PRO A 221 19.61 -17.81 -6.85
N ARG A 222 19.85 -18.01 -5.55
CA ARG A 222 20.08 -16.90 -4.60
C ARG A 222 21.16 -15.92 -5.07
N PRO A 223 22.31 -16.35 -5.64
CA PRO A 223 23.30 -15.41 -6.17
C PRO A 223 22.77 -14.57 -7.33
N THR A 224 21.85 -15.11 -8.15
CA THR A 224 21.21 -14.36 -9.23
C THR A 224 20.23 -13.34 -8.66
N ALA A 225 19.37 -13.74 -7.72
CA ALA A 225 18.46 -12.82 -7.04
C ALA A 225 19.23 -11.67 -6.35
N ALA A 226 20.35 -11.98 -5.68
CA ALA A 226 21.20 -10.97 -5.04
C ALA A 226 21.78 -9.94 -6.03
N ARG A 227 22.22 -10.38 -7.22
CA ARG A 227 22.71 -9.46 -8.26
C ARG A 227 21.62 -8.54 -8.83
N LEU A 228 20.35 -9.00 -8.82
CA LEU A 228 19.20 -8.20 -9.26
C LEU A 228 18.67 -7.29 -8.17
N ALA A 229 19.09 -7.48 -6.94
CA ALA A 229 18.60 -6.82 -5.75
C ALA A 229 19.60 -5.74 -5.23
N ASP A 230 20.20 -4.99 -6.12
CA ASP A 230 21.12 -3.90 -5.75
C ASP A 230 20.41 -2.53 -5.60
N GLY A 231 19.08 -2.54 -5.57
CA GLY A 231 18.26 -1.34 -5.42
C GLY A 231 17.89 -0.66 -6.73
N ARG A 232 18.39 -1.13 -7.89
CA ARG A 232 18.04 -0.53 -9.18
C ARG A 232 16.61 -0.82 -9.59
N ILE A 233 16.06 0.07 -10.41
CA ILE A 233 14.75 -0.11 -11.05
C ILE A 233 14.91 -0.79 -12.41
N TYR A 234 13.81 -1.36 -12.90
CA TYR A 234 13.71 -2.04 -14.17
C TYR A 234 12.46 -1.57 -14.92
N THR A 235 12.56 -1.46 -16.25
CA THR A 235 11.37 -1.39 -17.11
C THR A 235 10.67 -2.74 -17.13
N ALA A 236 9.43 -2.79 -17.62
CA ALA A 236 8.69 -4.02 -17.78
C ALA A 236 9.46 -5.05 -18.64
N GLU A 237 10.06 -4.61 -19.76
CA GLU A 237 10.84 -5.46 -20.65
C GLU A 237 12.08 -6.06 -19.95
N GLN A 238 12.85 -5.23 -19.24
CA GLN A 238 13.99 -5.71 -18.46
C GLN A 238 13.58 -6.70 -17.37
N ALA A 239 12.49 -6.41 -16.67
CA ALA A 239 11.97 -7.28 -15.62
C ALA A 239 11.51 -8.64 -16.16
N LEU A 240 10.91 -8.67 -17.36
CA LEU A 240 10.51 -9.89 -18.04
C LEU A 240 11.73 -10.74 -18.43
N GLN A 241 12.72 -10.14 -19.08
CA GLN A 241 13.98 -10.81 -19.47
C GLN A 241 14.73 -11.40 -18.26
N LEU A 242 14.67 -10.69 -17.13
CA LEU A 242 15.30 -11.11 -15.86
C LEU A 242 14.42 -12.06 -15.02
N LYS A 243 13.24 -12.45 -15.53
CA LYS A 243 12.26 -13.31 -14.84
C LYS A 243 11.75 -12.74 -13.52
N LEU A 244 11.78 -11.42 -13.36
CA LEU A 244 11.17 -10.74 -12.22
C LEU A 244 9.65 -10.63 -12.36
N ILE A 245 9.13 -10.68 -13.59
CA ILE A 245 7.69 -10.76 -13.91
C ILE A 245 7.44 -11.90 -14.89
N ASP A 246 6.16 -12.21 -15.15
CA ASP A 246 5.76 -13.35 -15.99
C ASP A 246 5.29 -12.93 -17.38
N ALA A 247 4.74 -11.71 -17.50
CA ALA A 247 4.25 -11.19 -18.78
C ALA A 247 4.20 -9.65 -18.78
N ILE A 248 4.06 -9.10 -19.97
CA ILE A 248 3.73 -7.69 -20.22
C ILE A 248 2.35 -7.65 -20.84
N GLY A 249 1.47 -6.76 -20.37
CA GLY A 249 0.10 -6.63 -20.89
C GLY A 249 -0.65 -5.50 -20.23
N TYR A 250 -1.80 -5.19 -20.78
CA TYR A 250 -2.72 -4.19 -20.27
C TYR A 250 -3.67 -4.82 -19.23
N LEU A 251 -4.35 -3.99 -18.45
CA LEU A 251 -5.29 -4.49 -17.44
C LEU A 251 -6.39 -5.42 -18.00
N PRO A 252 -6.98 -5.18 -19.20
CA PRO A 252 -7.87 -6.15 -19.82
C PRO A 252 -7.24 -7.54 -20.06
N ASP A 253 -5.95 -7.60 -20.41
CA ASP A 253 -5.23 -8.86 -20.61
C ASP A 253 -5.06 -9.60 -19.27
N VAL A 254 -4.78 -8.85 -18.19
CA VAL A 254 -4.72 -9.40 -16.83
C VAL A 254 -6.07 -9.98 -16.40
N LEU A 255 -7.18 -9.28 -16.69
CA LEU A 255 -8.54 -9.77 -16.40
C LEU A 255 -8.86 -11.04 -17.21
N ALA A 256 -8.43 -11.11 -18.46
CA ALA A 256 -8.56 -12.32 -19.28
C ALA A 256 -7.72 -13.48 -18.70
N GLN A 257 -6.49 -13.20 -18.29
CA GLN A 257 -5.64 -14.18 -17.64
C GLN A 257 -6.24 -14.69 -16.31
N ALA A 258 -6.85 -13.79 -15.52
CA ALA A 258 -7.52 -14.15 -14.28
C ALA A 258 -8.72 -15.07 -14.54
N ARG A 259 -9.56 -14.80 -15.58
CA ARG A 259 -10.63 -15.72 -16.00
C ARG A 259 -10.09 -17.09 -16.37
N LYS A 260 -9.04 -17.12 -17.17
CA LYS A 260 -8.40 -18.38 -17.58
C LYS A 260 -7.85 -19.16 -16.38
N ALA A 261 -7.13 -18.49 -15.47
CA ALA A 261 -6.59 -19.12 -14.27
C ALA A 261 -7.69 -19.66 -13.34
N ALA A 262 -8.83 -18.98 -13.29
CA ALA A 262 -10.02 -19.39 -12.53
C ALA A 262 -10.82 -20.51 -13.22
N GLY A 263 -10.52 -20.86 -14.48
CA GLY A 263 -11.27 -21.86 -15.26
C GLY A 263 -12.70 -21.41 -15.58
N VAL A 264 -12.94 -20.11 -15.81
CA VAL A 264 -14.25 -19.53 -16.12
C VAL A 264 -14.21 -18.76 -17.44
N GLU A 265 -15.25 -18.91 -18.25
CA GLU A 265 -15.38 -18.15 -19.52
C GLU A 265 -15.92 -16.76 -19.27
N GLU A 266 -16.92 -16.63 -18.42
CA GLU A 266 -17.53 -15.36 -18.03
C GLU A 266 -17.41 -15.13 -16.54
N ALA A 267 -17.13 -13.88 -16.17
CA ALA A 267 -17.11 -13.45 -14.79
C ALA A 267 -17.44 -11.96 -14.69
N ARG A 268 -18.10 -11.59 -13.60
CA ARG A 268 -18.23 -10.19 -13.21
C ARG A 268 -16.92 -9.72 -12.61
N ILE A 269 -16.45 -8.59 -13.08
CA ILE A 269 -15.33 -7.88 -12.48
C ILE A 269 -15.90 -6.99 -11.41
N VAL A 270 -15.51 -7.22 -10.16
CA VAL A 270 -16.08 -6.54 -9.00
C VAL A 270 -14.98 -5.81 -8.22
N VAL A 271 -15.38 -4.71 -7.63
CA VAL A 271 -14.58 -3.94 -6.68
C VAL A 271 -15.34 -3.80 -5.37
N TYR A 272 -14.63 -3.77 -4.27
CA TYR A 272 -15.21 -3.41 -2.99
C TYR A 272 -14.99 -1.93 -2.75
N LYS A 273 -16.06 -1.21 -2.41
CA LYS A 273 -16.03 0.23 -2.15
C LYS A 273 -16.81 0.55 -0.89
N ARG A 274 -16.54 1.70 -0.31
CA ARG A 274 -17.41 2.28 0.71
C ARG A 274 -18.45 3.20 0.05
N PRO A 275 -19.64 3.38 0.65
CA PRO A 275 -20.63 4.33 0.15
C PRO A 275 -20.00 5.71 -0.09
N ARG A 276 -20.30 6.29 -1.25
CA ARG A 276 -19.79 7.57 -1.80
C ARG A 276 -18.39 7.52 -2.46
N GLU A 277 -17.71 6.37 -2.51
CA GLU A 277 -16.54 6.20 -3.37
C GLU A 277 -17.00 5.93 -4.81
N TYR A 278 -16.45 6.68 -5.79
CA TYR A 278 -16.71 6.42 -7.22
C TYR A 278 -15.79 5.33 -7.73
N ARG A 279 -16.37 4.21 -8.19
CA ARG A 279 -15.62 3.08 -8.75
C ARG A 279 -16.34 2.43 -9.94
N ALA A 280 -16.83 3.24 -10.87
CA ALA A 280 -17.63 2.75 -12.00
C ALA A 280 -16.82 2.00 -13.07
N THR A 281 -15.49 1.98 -13.01
CA THR A 281 -14.64 1.25 -13.96
C THR A 281 -13.46 0.60 -13.24
N TYR A 282 -12.85 -0.42 -13.86
CA TYR A 282 -11.65 -1.06 -13.30
C TYR A 282 -10.40 -0.15 -13.25
N TYR A 283 -10.44 1.01 -13.88
CA TYR A 283 -9.42 2.05 -13.74
C TYR A 283 -9.67 3.01 -12.57
N ALA A 284 -10.89 3.03 -12.01
CA ALA A 284 -11.20 3.89 -10.88
C ALA A 284 -10.31 3.51 -9.67
N LYS A 285 -9.64 4.49 -9.09
CA LYS A 285 -8.77 4.30 -7.92
C LYS A 285 -9.61 4.31 -6.65
N ALA A 286 -9.21 3.52 -5.66
CA ALA A 286 -9.65 3.75 -4.29
C ALA A 286 -9.22 5.16 -3.89
N GLU A 287 -10.09 5.90 -3.20
CA GLU A 287 -9.70 7.17 -2.60
C GLU A 287 -8.65 6.91 -1.50
N THR A 288 -7.42 6.79 -1.91
CA THR A 288 -6.27 6.96 -1.03
C THR A 288 -6.09 8.47 -0.91
N GLY A 289 -6.79 9.05 0.04
CA GLY A 289 -6.83 10.49 0.15
C GLY A 289 -5.46 11.08 0.43
N GLY A 290 -4.96 11.85 -0.51
CA GLY A 290 -3.78 12.68 -0.50
C GLY A 290 -3.66 13.34 -1.86
N SER A 291 -3.44 14.64 -1.91
CA SER A 291 -3.04 15.31 -3.15
C SER A 291 -1.66 14.79 -3.59
N ALA A 292 -1.29 14.92 -4.87
CA ALA A 292 0.06 14.61 -5.33
C ALA A 292 1.15 15.34 -4.49
N VAL A 293 0.80 16.53 -3.98
CA VAL A 293 1.65 17.31 -3.07
C VAL A 293 1.75 16.64 -1.69
N GLU A 294 0.65 16.10 -1.15
CA GLU A 294 0.69 15.33 0.11
C GLU A 294 1.45 14.02 -0.07
N ALA A 295 1.31 13.34 -1.20
CA ALA A 295 2.09 12.15 -1.51
C ALA A 295 3.59 12.48 -1.65
N ALA A 296 3.94 13.61 -2.23
CA ALA A 296 5.32 14.09 -2.34
C ALA A 296 5.89 14.58 -1.00
N LEU A 297 5.06 15.14 -0.13
CA LEU A 297 5.45 15.66 1.19
C LEU A 297 5.29 14.63 2.32
N ALA A 298 4.49 13.58 2.14
CA ALA A 298 4.29 12.53 3.14
C ALA A 298 5.62 11.91 3.63
N PRO A 299 6.60 11.66 2.77
CA PRO A 299 7.92 11.22 3.21
C PRO A 299 8.64 12.27 4.07
N LEU A 300 8.54 13.56 3.75
CA LEU A 300 9.13 14.64 4.55
C LEU A 300 8.44 14.78 5.92
N ALA A 301 7.11 14.65 5.95
CA ALA A 301 6.35 14.67 7.20
C ALA A 301 6.66 13.45 8.08
N THR A 302 6.88 12.28 7.48
CA THR A 302 7.29 11.08 8.21
C THR A 302 8.75 11.12 8.64
N LEU A 303 9.61 11.86 7.94
CA LEU A 303 11.03 12.05 8.26
C LEU A 303 11.26 12.97 9.46
N GLY A 304 10.37 13.95 9.67
CA GLY A 304 10.61 15.03 10.63
C GLY A 304 10.29 14.69 12.09
N MET A 305 9.47 13.69 12.38
CA MET A 305 8.85 13.59 13.72
C MET A 305 8.97 12.23 14.44
N SER A 306 9.51 11.18 13.86
CA SER A 306 9.42 9.84 14.46
C SER A 306 10.71 9.00 14.45
N GLY A 307 11.87 9.60 14.21
CA GLY A 307 13.15 8.88 14.19
C GLY A 307 13.40 8.03 12.93
N PRO A 308 14.50 7.25 12.88
CA PRO A 308 14.88 6.48 11.71
C PRO A 308 13.84 5.39 11.39
N ARG A 309 13.46 5.28 10.12
CA ARG A 309 12.56 4.23 9.62
C ARG A 309 13.26 3.41 8.56
N PHE A 310 13.03 2.09 8.60
CA PHE A 310 13.50 1.17 7.57
C PHE A 310 12.42 0.99 6.53
N LEU A 311 12.80 1.19 5.25
CA LEU A 311 11.87 1.28 4.14
C LEU A 311 12.26 0.32 3.01
N TYR A 312 11.27 -0.32 2.43
CA TYR A 312 11.26 -0.83 1.08
C TYR A 312 10.59 0.23 0.20
N LEU A 313 11.32 1.29 -0.10
CA LEU A 313 10.79 2.47 -0.80
C LEU A 313 11.71 2.87 -1.95
N TRP A 314 11.13 2.99 -3.14
CA TRP A 314 11.78 3.67 -4.26
C TRP A 314 11.54 5.17 -4.11
N TRP A 315 12.62 5.88 -3.97
CA TRP A 315 12.65 7.33 -3.85
C TRP A 315 13.34 7.90 -5.09
N PRO A 316 12.59 8.54 -6.03
CA PRO A 316 13.16 9.18 -7.21
C PRO A 316 13.88 10.50 -6.87
#